data_212897e94f6d3e02876785443a2fb82e
#
_entry.id   212897e94f6d3e02876785443a2fb82e
#
_cell.length_a   1.000
_cell.length_b   1.000
_cell.length_c   1.000
_cell.angle_alpha   90.00
_cell.angle_beta   90.00
_cell.angle_gamma   90.00
#
_symmetry.space_group_name_H-M   'P 1'
#
loop_
_entity.id
_entity.type
_entity.pdbx_description
1 polymer ?
#
loop_
_entity_poly.entity_id
_entity_poly.type
_entity_poly.pdbx_seq_one_letter_code
_entity_poly.pdbx_strand_id
1 'polypeptide(L)'
;MNFTFNLVVESFRDPNVAAQRVLAIKHDLNLSVSAYALSIIISIVTLFGFNGFQLVNILPGSTPLSPFILVAVMGMANLVVIYFVMLIGRGFGGNGRLIDGIWIFSWLQVLQIIIQIGQMVLMLVSVSLATFLSLMASVVWLWVMFGFVTVWLGLHSKLISALCFLIAIFGLSIGFSILLVFFGFNPEAIAS
;
A
#
# COMPACT_ATOMS: atom_id res chain seq x y z
N MET A 1 1.57 15.57 -21.09
CA MET A 1 1.16 14.14 -20.99
C MET A 1 2.34 13.18 -20.88
N ASN A 2 3.53 13.53 -21.35
CA ASN A 2 4.69 12.61 -21.38
C ASN A 2 5.40 12.40 -20.03
N PHE A 3 5.38 13.37 -19.09
CA PHE A 3 6.13 13.26 -17.83
C PHE A 3 5.55 12.17 -16.91
N THR A 4 4.24 12.20 -16.66
CA THR A 4 3.58 11.24 -15.76
C THR A 4 3.64 9.83 -16.32
N PHE A 5 3.40 9.64 -17.62
CA PHE A 5 3.49 8.33 -18.25
C PHE A 5 4.91 7.75 -18.19
N ASN A 6 5.92 8.58 -18.50
CA ASN A 6 7.32 8.18 -18.41
C ASN A 6 7.70 7.79 -16.98
N LEU A 7 7.19 8.50 -15.98
CA LEU A 7 7.46 8.21 -14.56
C LEU A 7 6.81 6.88 -14.13
N VAL A 8 5.60 6.57 -14.63
CA VAL A 8 4.96 5.26 -14.40
C VAL A 8 5.81 4.13 -14.98
N VAL A 9 6.23 4.24 -16.24
CA VAL A 9 7.06 3.21 -16.89
C VAL A 9 8.41 3.06 -16.15
N GLU A 10 9.01 4.17 -15.76
CA GLU A 10 10.27 4.18 -15.01
C GLU A 10 10.12 3.55 -13.63
N SER A 11 8.97 3.72 -12.97
CA SER A 11 8.69 3.08 -11.67
C SER A 11 8.79 1.55 -11.73
N PHE A 12 8.42 0.96 -12.86
CA PHE A 12 8.55 -0.48 -13.09
C PHE A 12 9.93 -0.90 -13.61
N ARG A 13 10.66 -0.03 -14.29
CA ARG A 13 11.98 -0.33 -14.87
C ARG A 13 13.12 -0.10 -13.86
N ASP A 14 13.11 1.04 -13.19
CA ASP A 14 14.07 1.42 -12.15
C ASP A 14 13.38 2.19 -11.03
N PRO A 15 12.84 1.46 -10.02
CA PRO A 15 12.09 2.07 -8.95
C PRO A 15 12.92 3.04 -8.09
N ASN A 16 14.25 2.88 -8.04
CA ASN A 16 15.08 3.80 -7.26
C ASN A 16 15.17 5.18 -7.95
N VAL A 17 15.37 5.21 -9.26
CA VAL A 17 15.41 6.46 -10.04
C VAL A 17 14.04 7.13 -10.02
N ALA A 18 12.97 6.36 -10.22
CA ALA A 18 11.61 6.88 -10.16
C ALA A 18 11.29 7.48 -8.77
N ALA A 19 11.67 6.81 -7.69
CA ALA A 19 11.47 7.31 -6.32
C ALA A 19 12.19 8.65 -6.08
N GLN A 20 13.42 8.79 -6.55
CA GLN A 20 14.17 10.07 -6.47
C GLN A 20 13.43 11.18 -7.22
N ARG A 21 12.89 10.90 -8.40
CA ARG A 21 12.11 11.87 -9.19
C ARG A 21 10.80 12.25 -8.51
N VAL A 22 10.10 11.28 -7.91
CA VAL A 22 8.88 11.53 -7.13
C VAL A 22 9.18 12.43 -5.95
N LEU A 23 10.26 12.17 -5.20
CA LEU A 23 10.67 13.00 -4.06
C LEU A 23 11.17 14.39 -4.49
N ALA A 24 11.71 14.54 -5.69
CA ALA A 24 12.14 15.83 -6.23
C ALA A 24 10.96 16.77 -6.56
N ILE A 25 9.75 16.23 -6.71
CA ILE A 25 8.54 17.05 -6.88
C ILE A 25 8.29 17.80 -5.57
N LYS A 26 8.20 19.15 -5.67
CA LYS A 26 7.92 19.98 -4.49
C LYS A 26 6.55 19.61 -3.92
N HIS A 27 6.56 19.16 -2.67
CA HIS A 27 5.35 18.79 -1.92
C HIS A 27 5.42 19.33 -0.49
N ASP A 28 4.26 19.64 0.06
CA ASP A 28 4.05 20.01 1.45
C ASP A 28 3.11 18.99 2.12
N LEU A 29 2.85 19.21 3.40
CA LEU A 29 1.98 18.31 4.17
C LEU A 29 0.56 18.24 3.57
N ASN A 30 0.00 19.39 3.20
CA ASN A 30 -1.36 19.46 2.69
C ASN A 30 -1.50 18.72 1.36
N LEU A 31 -0.56 18.95 0.44
CA LEU A 31 -0.54 18.26 -0.85
C LEU A 31 -0.35 16.75 -0.68
N SER A 32 0.59 16.34 0.19
CA SER A 32 0.88 14.92 0.43
C SER A 32 -0.33 14.18 1.03
N VAL A 33 -0.99 14.78 2.05
CA VAL A 33 -2.17 14.19 2.67
C VAL A 33 -3.35 14.18 1.71
N SER A 34 -3.56 15.24 0.93
CA SER A 34 -4.65 15.30 -0.05
C SER A 34 -4.47 14.27 -1.19
N ALA A 35 -3.23 14.15 -1.71
CA ALA A 35 -2.90 13.15 -2.73
C ALA A 35 -3.09 11.72 -2.20
N TYR A 36 -2.67 11.49 -0.94
CA TYR A 36 -2.84 10.22 -0.26
C TYR A 36 -4.32 9.87 -0.08
N ALA A 37 -5.12 10.79 0.48
CA ALA A 37 -6.55 10.58 0.69
C ALA A 37 -7.27 10.30 -0.64
N LEU A 38 -6.97 11.08 -1.68
CA LEU A 38 -7.56 10.89 -3.01
C LEU A 38 -7.18 9.52 -3.60
N SER A 39 -5.92 9.09 -3.47
CA SER A 39 -5.46 7.80 -3.99
C SER A 39 -6.15 6.62 -3.29
N ILE A 40 -6.35 6.68 -1.97
CA ILE A 40 -7.11 5.66 -1.22
C ILE A 40 -8.57 5.62 -1.68
N ILE A 41 -9.22 6.78 -1.81
CA ILE A 41 -10.62 6.85 -2.27
C ILE A 41 -10.75 6.21 -3.66
N ILE A 42 -9.89 6.57 -4.61
CA ILE A 42 -9.91 6.01 -5.97
C ILE A 42 -9.67 4.49 -5.92
N SER A 43 -8.71 4.02 -5.12
CA SER A 43 -8.42 2.58 -4.97
C SER A 43 -9.64 1.81 -4.46
N ILE A 44 -10.33 2.32 -3.44
CA ILE A 44 -11.53 1.70 -2.89
C ILE A 44 -12.70 1.75 -3.89
N VAL A 45 -12.92 2.87 -4.58
CA VAL A 45 -13.94 2.98 -5.64
C VAL A 45 -13.67 1.98 -6.75
N THR A 46 -12.41 1.81 -7.16
CA THR A 46 -12.00 0.81 -8.17
C THR A 46 -12.28 -0.60 -7.67
N LEU A 47 -11.97 -0.92 -6.41
CA LEU A 47 -12.25 -2.22 -5.80
C LEU A 47 -13.76 -2.51 -5.77
N PHE A 48 -14.58 -1.54 -5.36
CA PHE A 48 -16.04 -1.70 -5.35
C PHE A 48 -16.62 -1.84 -6.75
N GLY A 49 -16.14 -1.07 -7.71
CA GLY A 49 -16.52 -1.21 -9.13
C GLY A 49 -16.23 -2.59 -9.67
N PHE A 50 -15.08 -3.18 -9.30
CA PHE A 50 -14.69 -4.54 -9.65
C PHE A 50 -15.66 -5.60 -9.09
N ASN A 51 -16.12 -5.42 -7.84
CA ASN A 51 -17.06 -6.32 -7.18
C ASN A 51 -18.55 -6.03 -7.50
N GLY A 52 -18.84 -5.29 -8.56
CA GLY A 52 -20.20 -4.94 -8.95
C GLY A 52 -20.93 -4.07 -7.91
N PHE A 53 -20.19 -3.24 -7.19
CA PHE A 53 -20.67 -2.38 -6.09
C PHE A 53 -21.31 -3.14 -4.91
N GLN A 54 -21.05 -4.44 -4.79
CA GLN A 54 -21.48 -5.21 -3.62
C GLN A 54 -20.64 -4.83 -2.38
N LEU A 55 -21.31 -4.80 -1.23
CA LEU A 55 -20.64 -4.54 0.03
C LEU A 55 -19.64 -5.67 0.34
N VAL A 56 -18.44 -5.30 0.76
CA VAL A 56 -17.35 -6.25 1.03
C VAL A 56 -17.40 -6.71 2.49
N ASN A 57 -17.47 -8.01 2.70
CA ASN A 57 -17.28 -8.61 4.01
C ASN A 57 -15.78 -8.86 4.22
N ILE A 58 -15.19 -8.22 5.23
CA ILE A 58 -13.77 -8.42 5.55
C ILE A 58 -13.55 -9.78 6.26
N LEU A 59 -14.52 -10.20 7.06
CA LEU A 59 -14.48 -11.47 7.77
C LEU A 59 -15.75 -12.29 7.45
N PRO A 60 -15.64 -13.62 7.34
CA PRO A 60 -16.81 -14.48 7.23
C PRO A 60 -17.79 -14.23 8.38
N GLY A 61 -19.06 -13.95 8.07
CA GLY A 61 -20.09 -13.68 9.08
C GLY A 61 -20.11 -12.26 9.65
N SER A 62 -19.19 -11.38 9.25
CA SER A 62 -19.24 -9.96 9.65
C SER A 62 -20.29 -9.19 8.88
N THR A 63 -20.78 -8.09 9.48
CA THR A 63 -21.59 -7.12 8.75
C THR A 63 -20.77 -6.49 7.63
N PRO A 64 -21.35 -6.34 6.42
CA PRO A 64 -20.65 -5.74 5.30
C PRO A 64 -20.31 -4.27 5.62
N LEU A 65 -19.07 -3.88 5.35
CA LEU A 65 -18.59 -2.53 5.59
C LEU A 65 -18.99 -1.59 4.46
N SER A 66 -19.39 -0.38 4.84
CA SER A 66 -19.61 0.69 3.87
C SER A 66 -18.28 1.13 3.24
N PRO A 67 -18.29 1.62 1.97
CA PRO A 67 -17.08 2.13 1.32
C PRO A 67 -16.36 3.22 2.14
N PHE A 68 -17.12 4.08 2.82
CA PHE A 68 -16.56 5.15 3.66
C PHE A 68 -15.79 4.62 4.86
N ILE A 69 -16.33 3.61 5.55
CA ILE A 69 -15.64 2.95 6.66
C ILE A 69 -14.38 2.26 6.14
N LEU A 70 -14.45 1.61 4.99
CA LEU A 70 -13.31 0.94 4.38
C LEU A 70 -12.19 1.93 4.02
N VAL A 71 -12.52 3.09 3.44
CA VAL A 71 -11.56 4.17 3.17
C VAL A 71 -10.89 4.62 4.47
N ALA A 72 -11.65 4.86 5.53
CA ALA A 72 -11.11 5.30 6.81
C ALA A 72 -10.19 4.24 7.43
N VAL A 73 -10.64 2.98 7.50
CA VAL A 73 -9.86 1.88 8.10
C VAL A 73 -8.59 1.61 7.29
N MET A 74 -8.69 1.46 5.98
CA MET A 74 -7.53 1.19 5.12
C MET A 74 -6.56 2.37 5.06
N GLY A 75 -7.08 3.60 5.01
CA GLY A 75 -6.26 4.81 5.04
C GLY A 75 -5.49 4.92 6.35
N MET A 76 -6.15 4.75 7.49
CA MET A 76 -5.48 4.78 8.79
C MET A 76 -4.48 3.64 8.96
N ALA A 77 -4.83 2.42 8.57
CA ALA A 77 -3.92 1.27 8.65
C ALA A 77 -2.63 1.53 7.84
N ASN A 78 -2.75 2.02 6.61
CA ASN A 78 -1.60 2.38 5.80
C ASN A 78 -0.74 3.49 6.43
N LEU A 79 -1.34 4.53 7.01
CA LEU A 79 -0.58 5.59 7.71
C LEU A 79 0.20 5.02 8.90
N VAL A 80 -0.41 4.11 9.65
CA VAL A 80 0.26 3.42 10.76
C VAL A 80 1.44 2.60 10.23
N VAL A 81 1.28 1.86 9.13
CA VAL A 81 2.38 1.13 8.49
C VAL A 81 3.50 2.08 8.05
N ILE A 82 3.19 3.18 7.36
CA ILE A 82 4.18 4.19 6.94
C ILE A 82 4.99 4.70 8.16
N TYR A 83 4.29 5.02 9.25
CA TYR A 83 4.92 5.51 10.47
C TYR A 83 5.85 4.46 11.10
N PHE A 84 5.41 3.21 11.21
CA PHE A 84 6.24 2.14 11.77
C PHE A 84 7.43 1.78 10.87
N VAL A 85 7.25 1.73 9.55
CA VAL A 85 8.35 1.54 8.59
C VAL A 85 9.39 2.64 8.75
N MET A 86 8.97 3.90 8.92
CA MET A 86 9.88 5.01 9.19
C MET A 86 10.64 4.83 10.51
N LEU A 87 9.94 4.46 11.60
CA LEU A 87 10.57 4.24 12.91
C LEU A 87 11.62 3.13 12.86
N ILE A 88 11.27 1.99 12.28
CA ILE A 88 12.17 0.85 12.13
C ILE A 88 13.34 1.21 11.21
N GLY A 89 13.06 1.89 10.09
CA GLY A 89 14.08 2.35 9.16
C GLY A 89 15.12 3.27 9.83
N ARG A 90 14.69 4.12 10.76
CA ARG A 90 15.60 4.94 11.57
C ARG A 90 16.52 4.10 12.45
N GLY A 91 16.05 2.98 12.98
CA GLY A 91 16.86 2.00 13.71
C GLY A 91 17.97 1.37 12.86
N PHE A 92 17.78 1.31 11.54
CA PHE A 92 18.78 0.84 10.56
C PHE A 92 19.60 1.98 9.94
N GLY A 93 19.58 3.19 10.53
CA GLY A 93 20.33 4.35 10.06
C GLY A 93 19.64 5.17 8.97
N GLY A 94 18.38 4.90 8.70
CA GLY A 94 17.56 5.69 7.78
C GLY A 94 17.19 7.07 8.33
N ASN A 95 16.97 8.03 7.43
CA ASN A 95 16.64 9.42 7.76
C ASN A 95 15.36 9.93 7.08
N GLY A 96 14.49 9.02 6.62
CA GLY A 96 13.22 9.33 5.96
C GLY A 96 12.31 10.21 6.81
N ARG A 97 11.64 11.19 6.18
CA ARG A 97 10.63 12.04 6.81
C ARG A 97 9.26 11.45 6.58
N LEU A 98 8.34 11.61 7.54
CA LEU A 98 6.97 11.07 7.43
C LEU A 98 6.22 11.66 6.22
N ILE A 99 6.39 12.95 5.95
CA ILE A 99 5.73 13.64 4.82
C ILE A 99 6.17 13.02 3.49
N ASP A 100 7.46 12.75 3.33
CA ASP A 100 8.02 12.12 2.13
C ASP A 100 7.48 10.67 1.98
N GLY A 101 7.29 9.96 3.10
CA GLY A 101 6.65 8.65 3.13
C GLY A 101 5.21 8.68 2.64
N ILE A 102 4.39 9.60 3.16
CA ILE A 102 3.00 9.78 2.74
C ILE A 102 2.95 10.09 1.23
N TRP A 103 3.85 10.96 0.73
CA TRP A 103 3.95 11.32 -0.68
C TRP A 103 4.30 10.11 -1.57
N ILE A 104 5.32 9.34 -1.18
CA ILE A 104 5.72 8.11 -1.88
C ILE A 104 4.60 7.07 -1.89
N PHE A 105 3.94 6.85 -0.75
CA PHE A 105 2.85 5.88 -0.69
C PHE A 105 1.64 6.32 -1.51
N SER A 106 1.38 7.63 -1.64
CA SER A 106 0.38 8.15 -2.59
C SER A 106 0.71 7.74 -4.03
N TRP A 107 1.99 7.85 -4.42
CA TRP A 107 2.43 7.43 -5.75
C TRP A 107 2.33 5.90 -5.94
N LEU A 108 2.75 5.12 -4.94
CA LEU A 108 2.60 3.66 -4.97
C LEU A 108 1.12 3.23 -5.09
N GLN A 109 0.20 3.96 -4.46
CA GLN A 109 -1.24 3.72 -4.64
C GLN A 109 -1.70 3.99 -6.08
N VAL A 110 -1.18 5.04 -6.73
CA VAL A 110 -1.48 5.29 -8.16
C VAL A 110 -1.01 4.12 -9.03
N LEU A 111 0.21 3.62 -8.79
CA LEU A 111 0.71 2.43 -9.50
C LEU A 111 -0.15 1.19 -9.23
N GLN A 112 -0.59 1.01 -7.99
CA GLN A 112 -1.49 -0.08 -7.60
C GLN A 112 -2.84 0.00 -8.34
N ILE A 113 -3.42 1.19 -8.47
CA ILE A 113 -4.66 1.41 -9.22
C ILE A 113 -4.48 1.04 -10.70
N ILE A 114 -3.36 1.39 -11.31
CA ILE A 114 -3.04 1.03 -12.69
C ILE A 114 -2.99 -0.51 -12.85
N ILE A 115 -2.33 -1.20 -11.90
CA ILE A 115 -2.28 -2.67 -11.88
C ILE A 115 -3.69 -3.25 -11.71
N GLN A 116 -4.50 -2.73 -10.79
CA GLN A 116 -5.89 -3.18 -10.56
C GLN A 116 -6.75 -3.04 -11.81
N ILE A 117 -6.66 -1.90 -12.50
CA ILE A 117 -7.40 -1.68 -13.77
C ILE A 117 -6.94 -2.69 -14.82
N GLY A 118 -5.64 -2.93 -14.95
CA GLY A 118 -5.10 -3.94 -15.86
C GLY A 118 -5.62 -5.35 -15.56
N GLN A 119 -5.64 -5.73 -14.28
CA GLN A 119 -6.20 -7.02 -13.83
C GLN A 119 -7.71 -7.13 -14.13
N MET A 120 -8.46 -6.05 -13.93
CA MET A 120 -9.89 -5.99 -14.25
C MET A 120 -10.16 -6.26 -15.73
N VAL A 121 -9.40 -5.63 -16.62
CA VAL A 121 -9.52 -5.86 -18.06
C VAL A 121 -9.18 -7.31 -18.42
N LEU A 122 -8.12 -7.87 -17.83
CA LEU A 122 -7.73 -9.25 -18.09
C LEU A 122 -8.76 -10.28 -17.58
N MET A 123 -9.44 -9.98 -16.48
CA MET A 123 -10.49 -10.86 -15.93
C MET A 123 -11.68 -10.99 -16.87
N LEU A 124 -11.99 -9.98 -17.68
CA LEU A 124 -13.02 -10.06 -18.73
C LEU A 124 -12.65 -11.05 -19.86
N VAL A 125 -11.35 -11.31 -20.05
CA VAL A 125 -10.86 -12.24 -21.08
C VAL A 125 -10.74 -13.65 -20.52
N SER A 126 -10.10 -13.83 -19.36
CA SER A 126 -9.90 -15.13 -18.72
C SER A 126 -9.55 -14.99 -17.25
N VAL A 127 -10.34 -15.62 -16.38
CA VAL A 127 -10.10 -15.64 -14.93
C VAL A 127 -8.75 -16.30 -14.59
N SER A 128 -8.41 -17.42 -15.24
CA SER A 128 -7.14 -18.12 -14.98
C SER A 128 -5.93 -17.28 -15.38
N LEU A 129 -5.99 -16.60 -16.52
CA LEU A 129 -4.94 -15.68 -16.96
C LEU A 129 -4.80 -14.49 -16.02
N ALA A 130 -5.92 -13.91 -15.60
CA ALA A 130 -5.92 -12.80 -14.63
C ALA A 130 -5.28 -13.21 -13.29
N THR A 131 -5.60 -14.40 -12.78
CA THR A 131 -5.03 -14.93 -11.54
C THR A 131 -3.51 -15.12 -11.65
N PHE A 132 -3.03 -15.74 -12.74
CA PHE A 132 -1.59 -15.93 -12.98
C PHE A 132 -0.85 -14.58 -13.05
N LEU A 133 -1.39 -13.64 -13.82
CA LEU A 133 -0.77 -12.30 -13.97
C LEU A 133 -0.86 -11.50 -12.66
N SER A 134 -1.88 -11.71 -11.82
CA SER A 134 -1.97 -11.10 -10.49
C SER A 134 -0.83 -11.53 -9.58
N LEU A 135 -0.45 -12.80 -9.61
CA LEU A 135 0.71 -13.30 -8.85
C LEU A 135 2.00 -12.65 -9.34
N MET A 136 2.20 -12.58 -10.65
CA MET A 136 3.38 -11.91 -11.25
C MET A 136 3.40 -10.41 -10.91
N ALA A 137 2.26 -9.73 -11.04
CA ALA A 137 2.13 -8.32 -10.70
C ALA A 137 2.42 -8.05 -9.21
N SER A 138 2.05 -8.96 -8.30
CA SER A 138 2.34 -8.84 -6.87
C SER A 138 3.85 -8.87 -6.58
N VAL A 139 4.59 -9.76 -7.25
CA VAL A 139 6.05 -9.84 -7.12
C VAL A 139 6.71 -8.56 -7.65
N VAL A 140 6.28 -8.09 -8.82
CA VAL A 140 6.80 -6.84 -9.41
C VAL A 140 6.47 -5.65 -8.52
N TRP A 141 5.26 -5.60 -7.97
CA TRP A 141 4.84 -4.53 -7.08
C TRP A 141 5.68 -4.48 -5.79
N LEU A 142 5.97 -5.62 -5.16
CA LEU A 142 6.86 -5.70 -4.00
C LEU A 142 8.26 -5.18 -4.33
N TRP A 143 8.80 -5.57 -5.50
CA TRP A 143 10.11 -5.08 -5.95
C TRP A 143 10.12 -3.55 -6.13
N VAL A 144 9.07 -3.00 -6.74
CA VAL A 144 8.89 -1.54 -6.88
C VAL A 144 8.79 -0.89 -5.50
N MET A 145 7.92 -1.39 -4.63
CA MET A 145 7.69 -0.85 -3.29
C MET A 145 9.00 -0.81 -2.48
N PHE A 146 9.79 -1.89 -2.48
CA PHE A 146 11.06 -1.90 -1.75
C PHE A 146 12.07 -0.92 -2.33
N GLY A 147 12.09 -0.71 -3.66
CA GLY A 147 12.91 0.32 -4.29
C GLY A 147 12.55 1.73 -3.80
N PHE A 148 11.26 2.05 -3.76
CA PHE A 148 10.77 3.34 -3.27
C PHE A 148 11.05 3.55 -1.78
N VAL A 149 10.84 2.53 -0.95
CA VAL A 149 11.14 2.58 0.50
C VAL A 149 12.62 2.75 0.75
N THR A 150 13.48 2.11 -0.05
CA THR A 150 14.95 2.25 0.06
C THR A 150 15.38 3.70 -0.13
N VAL A 151 14.87 4.35 -1.16
CA VAL A 151 15.21 5.76 -1.47
C VAL A 151 14.61 6.69 -0.43
N TRP A 152 13.35 6.49 -0.04
CA TRP A 152 12.70 7.30 0.99
C TRP A 152 13.44 7.28 2.32
N LEU A 153 13.84 6.10 2.77
CA LEU A 153 14.55 5.95 4.04
C LEU A 153 16.05 6.29 3.94
N GLY A 154 16.61 6.39 2.71
CA GLY A 154 18.04 6.58 2.49
C GLY A 154 18.87 5.35 2.86
N LEU A 155 18.30 4.15 2.73
CA LEU A 155 18.97 2.90 3.06
C LEU A 155 19.86 2.42 1.91
N HIS A 156 20.88 1.65 2.23
CA HIS A 156 21.89 1.20 1.24
C HIS A 156 21.42 -0.04 0.45
N SER A 157 20.36 -0.74 0.90
CA SER A 157 19.94 -2.01 0.33
C SER A 157 18.42 -2.16 0.34
N LYS A 158 17.85 -2.65 -0.78
CA LYS A 158 16.44 -3.05 -0.88
C LYS A 158 16.09 -4.17 0.12
N LEU A 159 17.06 -5.02 0.45
CA LEU A 159 16.85 -6.11 1.41
C LEU A 159 16.61 -5.57 2.82
N ILE A 160 17.33 -4.51 3.23
CA ILE A 160 17.10 -3.85 4.52
C ILE A 160 15.73 -3.19 4.53
N SER A 161 15.32 -2.57 3.42
CA SER A 161 13.98 -1.97 3.29
C SER A 161 12.86 -3.03 3.38
N ALA A 162 13.06 -4.19 2.75
CA ALA A 162 12.15 -5.32 2.87
C ALA A 162 12.07 -5.82 4.31
N LEU A 163 13.21 -5.93 5.00
CA LEU A 163 13.26 -6.31 6.40
C LEU A 163 12.52 -5.31 7.29
N CYS A 164 12.75 -4.01 7.10
CA CYS A 164 12.03 -2.96 7.84
C CYS A 164 10.51 -3.08 7.65
N PHE A 165 10.08 -3.33 6.42
CA PHE A 165 8.66 -3.48 6.10
C PHE A 165 8.06 -4.73 6.75
N LEU A 166 8.77 -5.87 6.68
CA LEU A 166 8.34 -7.11 7.32
C LEU A 166 8.24 -6.94 8.85
N ILE A 167 9.26 -6.38 9.50
CA ILE A 167 9.24 -6.12 10.94
C ILE A 167 8.07 -5.19 11.30
N ALA A 168 7.78 -4.16 10.49
CA ALA A 168 6.65 -3.28 10.71
C ALA A 168 5.32 -4.03 10.68
N ILE A 169 5.09 -4.86 9.65
CA ILE A 169 3.85 -5.63 9.52
C ILE A 169 3.72 -6.65 10.66
N PHE A 170 4.76 -7.43 10.94
CA PHE A 170 4.73 -8.42 12.03
C PHE A 170 4.53 -7.75 13.38
N GLY A 171 5.25 -6.67 13.66
CA GLY A 171 5.10 -5.91 14.91
C GLY A 171 3.69 -5.34 15.08
N LEU A 172 3.11 -4.79 14.01
CA LEU A 172 1.73 -4.30 14.02
C LEU A 172 0.72 -5.43 14.21
N SER A 173 0.92 -6.58 13.54
CA SER A 173 0.05 -7.74 13.65
C SER A 173 0.04 -8.31 15.09
N ILE A 174 1.22 -8.43 15.70
CA ILE A 174 1.36 -8.87 17.09
C ILE A 174 0.72 -7.85 18.05
N GLY A 175 1.04 -6.56 17.86
CA GLY A 175 0.48 -5.49 18.69
C GLY A 175 -1.05 -5.44 18.61
N PHE A 176 -1.62 -5.60 17.42
CA PHE A 176 -3.06 -5.65 17.22
C PHE A 176 -3.69 -6.90 17.86
N SER A 177 -3.04 -8.06 17.73
CA SER A 177 -3.50 -9.29 18.38
C SER A 177 -3.53 -9.18 19.91
N ILE A 178 -2.50 -8.59 20.50
CA ILE A 178 -2.45 -8.34 21.95
C ILE A 178 -3.57 -7.40 22.38
N LEU A 179 -3.82 -6.32 21.61
CA LEU A 179 -4.91 -5.40 21.89
C LEU A 179 -6.27 -6.11 21.84
N LEU A 180 -6.51 -6.95 20.84
CA LEU A 180 -7.76 -7.71 20.73
C LEU A 180 -7.99 -8.61 21.96
N VAL A 181 -6.96 -9.33 22.39
CA VAL A 181 -7.03 -10.18 23.60
C VAL A 181 -7.31 -9.33 24.83
N PHE A 182 -6.64 -8.18 24.97
CA PHE A 182 -6.85 -7.26 26.09
C PHE A 182 -8.27 -6.70 26.17
N PHE A 183 -8.91 -6.46 25.02
CA PHE A 183 -10.30 -6.04 24.94
C PHE A 183 -11.31 -7.20 25.00
N GLY A 184 -10.86 -8.42 25.32
CA GLY A 184 -11.73 -9.58 25.52
C GLY A 184 -12.20 -10.27 24.25
N PHE A 185 -11.60 -9.94 23.08
CA PHE A 185 -11.84 -10.70 21.85
C PHE A 185 -11.10 -12.04 21.94
N ASN A 186 -11.86 -13.12 22.14
CA ASN A 186 -11.28 -14.46 22.18
C ASN A 186 -11.33 -15.07 20.77
N PRO A 187 -10.17 -15.34 20.13
CA PRO A 187 -10.14 -15.91 18.78
C PRO A 187 -10.78 -17.30 18.68
N GLU A 188 -10.88 -18.04 19.78
CA GLU A 188 -11.54 -19.35 19.81
C GLU A 188 -13.06 -19.26 19.64
N ALA A 189 -13.69 -18.14 20.00
CA ALA A 189 -15.12 -17.92 19.83
C ALA A 189 -15.53 -17.65 18.35
N ILE A 190 -14.55 -17.43 17.47
CA ILE A 190 -14.79 -17.21 16.03
C ILE A 190 -14.60 -18.51 15.23
N ALA A 191 -13.93 -19.51 15.82
CA ALA A 191 -13.61 -20.79 15.18
C ALA A 191 -14.63 -21.91 15.52
N SER A 192 -15.57 -21.65 16.41
CA SER A 192 -16.68 -22.53 16.79
C SER A 192 -17.99 -22.13 16.07
#